data_ef6435a47bf3542296a2b7239f84e492
#
_entry.id   ef6435a47bf3542296a2b7239f84e492
#
_cell.length_a   1.000
_cell.length_b   1.000
_cell.length_c   1.000
_cell.angle_alpha   90.00
_cell.angle_beta   90.00
_cell.angle_gamma   90.00
#
_symmetry.space_group_name_H-M   'P 1'
#
loop_
_entity.id
_entity.type
_entity.pdbx_description
1 polymer ?
#
loop_
_entity_poly.entity_id
_entity_poly.type
_entity_poly.pdbx_seq_one_letter_code
_entity_poly.pdbx_strand_id
1 'polypeptide(L)'
;GQFTDVNQNRWYHQALDYMVSNRLMMGTSDTTFSPDGVATRAMITTILYRLEGCPAVENSGSFTDVAQGAWYSEAVNWAAEKSLVEGYGNGQYRPNGKLTREQIIVILYRYAGYKMADTTARAELKGFADAGRVSSWAEEAMQWAVAEGLMTGIANGDSLNLAPQKAATRAELAAFLMRFLEQ
;
A
#
# COMPACT_ATOMS: atom_id res chain seq x y z
N GLY A 1 -16.20 9.92 17.29
CA GLY A 1 -15.40 9.85 16.08
C GLY A 1 -16.10 10.52 14.91
N GLN A 2 -15.33 10.93 13.93
CA GLN A 2 -15.83 11.63 12.73
C GLN A 2 -16.66 10.69 11.83
N PHE A 3 -16.26 9.40 11.77
CA PHE A 3 -16.85 8.44 10.85
C PHE A 3 -17.85 7.50 11.56
N THR A 4 -19.03 7.33 10.98
CA THR A 4 -20.10 6.51 11.55
C THR A 4 -19.90 5.01 11.32
N ASP A 5 -19.09 4.64 10.34
CA ASP A 5 -18.81 3.26 9.97
C ASP A 5 -17.48 2.71 10.54
N VAL A 6 -16.81 3.47 11.40
CA VAL A 6 -15.59 3.03 12.07
C VAL A 6 -15.90 2.65 13.51
N ASN A 7 -15.76 1.37 13.81
CA ASN A 7 -16.00 0.85 15.16
C ASN A 7 -14.69 0.87 15.96
N GLN A 8 -14.73 1.52 17.13
CA GLN A 8 -13.56 1.69 18.01
C GLN A 8 -12.99 0.36 18.55
N ASN A 9 -13.78 -0.69 18.55
CA ASN A 9 -13.35 -2.01 19.05
C ASN A 9 -12.76 -2.90 17.95
N ARG A 10 -12.67 -2.40 16.72
CA ARG A 10 -12.09 -3.17 15.61
C ARG A 10 -10.58 -3.02 15.57
N TRP A 11 -9.91 -4.06 15.09
CA TRP A 11 -8.46 -4.14 14.99
C TRP A 11 -7.80 -2.99 14.23
N TYR A 12 -8.52 -2.36 13.30
CA TYR A 12 -8.00 -1.30 12.44
C TYR A 12 -8.16 0.12 13.03
N HIS A 13 -8.86 0.28 14.14
CA HIS A 13 -9.26 1.61 14.64
C HIS A 13 -8.05 2.54 14.81
N GLN A 14 -6.99 2.06 15.45
CA GLN A 14 -5.79 2.86 15.69
C GLN A 14 -5.10 3.29 14.39
N ALA A 15 -5.03 2.35 13.40
CA ALA A 15 -4.44 2.65 12.11
C ALA A 15 -5.23 3.71 11.34
N LEU A 16 -6.55 3.62 11.36
CA LEU A 16 -7.41 4.61 10.71
C LEU A 16 -7.27 5.99 11.36
N ASP A 17 -7.29 6.05 12.68
CA ASP A 17 -7.11 7.31 13.42
C ASP A 17 -5.75 7.94 13.08
N TYR A 18 -4.69 7.15 13.04
CA TYR A 18 -3.36 7.60 12.66
C TYR A 18 -3.34 8.20 11.24
N MET A 19 -3.88 7.47 10.28
CA MET A 19 -3.87 7.89 8.88
C MET A 19 -4.71 9.14 8.62
N VAL A 20 -5.85 9.27 9.29
CA VAL A 20 -6.73 10.43 9.16
C VAL A 20 -6.13 11.64 9.88
N SER A 21 -5.64 11.47 11.11
CA SER A 21 -5.04 12.55 11.89
C SER A 21 -3.81 13.15 11.22
N ASN A 22 -3.04 12.34 10.52
CA ASN A 22 -1.87 12.79 9.76
C ASN A 22 -2.20 13.20 8.32
N ARG A 23 -3.49 13.27 7.97
CA ARG A 23 -3.97 13.68 6.64
C ARG A 23 -3.42 12.80 5.49
N LEU A 24 -3.12 11.54 5.78
CA LEU A 24 -2.60 10.58 4.80
C LEU A 24 -3.72 9.85 4.07
N MET A 25 -4.83 9.58 4.77
CA MET A 25 -6.06 9.07 4.18
C MET A 25 -7.24 9.95 4.56
N MET A 26 -8.23 9.99 3.69
CA MET A 26 -9.50 10.66 3.90
C MET A 26 -10.64 9.66 3.87
N GLY A 27 -11.80 10.04 4.42
CA GLY A 27 -13.02 9.27 4.27
C GLY A 27 -13.48 9.19 2.81
N THR A 28 -14.36 8.27 2.53
CA THR A 28 -15.06 8.20 1.22
C THR A 28 -16.19 9.23 1.15
N SER A 29 -16.59 9.76 2.31
CA SER A 29 -17.47 10.91 2.47
C SER A 29 -17.11 11.63 3.77
N ASP A 30 -17.83 12.71 4.10
CA ASP A 30 -17.63 13.45 5.35
C ASP A 30 -17.92 12.58 6.59
N THR A 31 -18.74 11.55 6.47
CA THR A 31 -19.19 10.72 7.58
C THR A 31 -18.83 9.25 7.47
N THR A 32 -18.27 8.81 6.34
CA THR A 32 -17.90 7.39 6.13
C THR A 32 -16.44 7.26 5.73
N PHE A 33 -15.76 6.27 6.28
CA PHE A 33 -14.39 5.93 5.91
C PHE A 33 -14.33 4.73 4.96
N SER A 34 -15.30 3.85 4.99
CA SER A 34 -15.35 2.60 4.23
C SER A 34 -14.15 1.68 4.52
N PRO A 35 -13.93 1.26 5.78
CA PRO A 35 -12.76 0.46 6.15
C PRO A 35 -12.66 -0.87 5.38
N ASP A 36 -13.79 -1.49 5.07
CA ASP A 36 -13.87 -2.74 4.32
C ASP A 36 -13.91 -2.53 2.79
N GLY A 37 -13.89 -1.29 2.34
CA GLY A 37 -13.81 -0.95 0.93
C GLY A 37 -12.47 -1.37 0.34
N VAL A 38 -12.43 -1.62 -0.97
CA VAL A 38 -11.21 -2.06 -1.67
C VAL A 38 -10.23 -0.90 -1.76
N ALA A 39 -8.97 -1.15 -1.38
CA ALA A 39 -7.88 -0.23 -1.64
C ALA A 39 -7.52 -0.25 -3.12
N THR A 40 -7.20 0.92 -3.69
CA THR A 40 -6.82 1.06 -5.09
C THR A 40 -5.35 1.39 -5.25
N ARG A 41 -4.84 1.13 -6.46
CA ARG A 41 -3.46 1.46 -6.82
C ARG A 41 -3.18 2.97 -6.74
N ALA A 42 -4.19 3.81 -7.00
CA ALA A 42 -4.08 5.25 -6.84
C ALA A 42 -3.94 5.69 -5.37
N MET A 43 -4.56 4.97 -4.45
CA MET A 43 -4.55 5.33 -3.02
C MET A 43 -3.15 5.29 -2.42
N ILE A 44 -2.39 4.21 -2.65
CA ILE A 44 -1.06 4.09 -2.06
C ILE A 44 -0.10 5.15 -2.59
N THR A 45 -0.13 5.44 -3.89
CA THR A 45 0.72 6.50 -4.46
C THR A 45 0.37 7.86 -3.89
N THR A 46 -0.92 8.13 -3.69
CA THR A 46 -1.38 9.40 -3.11
C THR A 46 -0.93 9.55 -1.67
N ILE A 47 -0.96 8.48 -0.87
CA ILE A 47 -0.49 8.51 0.51
C ILE A 47 1.01 8.81 0.57
N LEU A 48 1.82 8.11 -0.23
CA LEU A 48 3.27 8.33 -0.27
C LEU A 48 3.61 9.73 -0.78
N TYR A 49 2.89 10.22 -1.76
CA TYR A 49 3.04 11.57 -2.29
C TYR A 49 2.77 12.63 -1.21
N ARG A 50 1.73 12.43 -0.40
CA ARG A 50 1.41 13.31 0.75
C ARG A 50 2.49 13.24 1.82
N LEU A 51 3.04 12.06 2.10
CA LEU A 51 4.16 11.89 3.04
C LEU A 51 5.38 12.71 2.62
N GLU A 52 5.62 12.84 1.33
CA GLU A 52 6.73 13.62 0.78
C GLU A 52 6.42 15.12 0.62
N GLY A 53 5.25 15.57 1.09
CA GLY A 53 4.86 16.98 1.01
C GLY A 53 4.39 17.43 -0.36
N CYS A 54 3.89 16.52 -1.17
CA CYS A 54 3.35 16.80 -2.51
C CYS A 54 4.35 17.55 -3.40
N PRO A 55 5.55 16.98 -3.67
CA PRO A 55 6.56 17.67 -4.45
C PRO A 55 6.13 17.93 -5.91
N ALA A 56 6.76 18.89 -6.57
CA ALA A 56 6.52 19.16 -7.96
C ALA A 56 6.85 17.93 -8.83
N VAL A 57 6.02 17.68 -9.85
CA VAL A 57 6.19 16.57 -10.78
C VAL A 57 6.68 17.11 -12.12
N GLU A 58 7.83 16.62 -12.58
CA GLU A 58 8.42 17.08 -13.83
C GLU A 58 7.83 16.38 -15.05
N ASN A 59 7.53 15.09 -14.92
CA ASN A 59 6.99 14.27 -16.00
C ASN A 59 5.50 13.99 -15.81
N SER A 60 4.68 14.60 -16.65
CA SER A 60 3.24 14.31 -16.73
C SER A 60 2.94 13.40 -17.92
N GLY A 61 1.88 12.59 -17.79
CA GLY A 61 1.42 11.79 -18.92
C GLY A 61 2.13 10.48 -19.15
N SER A 62 2.72 9.89 -18.11
CA SER A 62 3.41 8.58 -18.18
C SER A 62 2.44 7.44 -18.54
N PHE A 63 1.15 7.58 -18.23
CA PHE A 63 0.14 6.53 -18.44
C PHE A 63 -1.08 7.06 -19.17
N THR A 64 -1.60 6.24 -20.09
CA THR A 64 -2.75 6.62 -20.93
C THR A 64 -4.07 6.64 -20.17
N ASP A 65 -4.17 5.88 -19.06
CA ASP A 65 -5.36 5.77 -18.21
C ASP A 65 -5.30 6.64 -16.95
N VAL A 66 -4.32 7.51 -16.85
CA VAL A 66 -4.21 8.51 -15.78
C VAL A 66 -4.55 9.87 -16.37
N ALA A 67 -5.81 10.28 -16.18
CA ALA A 67 -6.30 11.55 -16.73
C ALA A 67 -5.62 12.73 -16.03
N GLN A 68 -5.18 13.70 -16.83
CA GLN A 68 -4.65 14.95 -16.31
C GLN A 68 -5.76 15.66 -15.50
N GLY A 69 -5.43 16.07 -14.27
CA GLY A 69 -6.40 16.71 -13.39
C GLY A 69 -7.19 15.74 -12.50
N ALA A 70 -7.05 14.43 -12.67
CA ALA A 70 -7.58 13.47 -11.70
C ALA A 70 -6.91 13.69 -10.35
N TRP A 71 -7.63 13.41 -9.24
CA TRP A 71 -7.12 13.66 -7.89
C TRP A 71 -5.81 12.93 -7.58
N TYR A 72 -5.51 11.85 -8.29
CA TYR A 72 -4.33 11.01 -8.12
C TYR A 72 -3.24 11.22 -9.19
N SER A 73 -3.49 12.07 -10.19
CA SER A 73 -2.61 12.12 -11.37
C SER A 73 -1.17 12.53 -11.03
N GLU A 74 -0.99 13.57 -10.24
CA GLU A 74 0.33 14.01 -9.82
C GLU A 74 1.03 12.96 -8.96
N ALA A 75 0.31 12.34 -8.03
CA ALA A 75 0.86 11.30 -7.17
C ALA A 75 1.34 10.08 -7.98
N VAL A 76 0.55 9.61 -8.94
CA VAL A 76 0.92 8.49 -9.79
C VAL A 76 2.14 8.82 -10.65
N ASN A 77 2.15 9.99 -11.28
CA ASN A 77 3.27 10.43 -12.11
C ASN A 77 4.55 10.60 -11.28
N TRP A 78 4.44 11.17 -10.07
CA TRP A 78 5.55 11.28 -9.14
C TRP A 78 6.11 9.90 -8.76
N ALA A 79 5.24 8.98 -8.39
CA ALA A 79 5.65 7.64 -7.96
C ALA A 79 6.34 6.87 -9.11
N ALA A 80 5.86 7.02 -10.34
CA ALA A 80 6.50 6.44 -11.52
C ALA A 80 7.86 7.09 -11.80
N GLU A 81 7.96 8.41 -11.70
CA GLU A 81 9.21 9.16 -11.87
C GLU A 81 10.28 8.71 -10.87
N LYS A 82 9.88 8.42 -9.63
CA LYS A 82 10.78 7.94 -8.57
C LYS A 82 10.96 6.41 -8.58
N SER A 83 10.43 5.72 -9.57
CA SER A 83 10.52 4.27 -9.71
C SER A 83 9.90 3.49 -8.55
N LEU A 84 8.94 4.09 -7.85
CA LEU A 84 8.20 3.44 -6.75
C LEU A 84 7.13 2.51 -7.27
N VAL A 85 6.57 2.82 -8.44
CA VAL A 85 5.54 2.03 -9.10
C VAL A 85 5.88 1.85 -10.58
N GLU A 86 5.31 0.81 -11.16
CA GLU A 86 5.38 0.52 -12.58
C GLU A 86 3.97 0.30 -13.13
N GLY A 87 3.79 0.56 -14.43
CA GLY A 87 2.60 0.19 -15.13
C GLY A 87 2.60 -1.27 -15.55
N TYR A 88 1.60 -1.64 -16.31
CA TYR A 88 1.40 -3.02 -16.81
C TYR A 88 2.09 -3.31 -18.15
N GLY A 89 3.00 -2.43 -18.59
CA GLY A 89 3.76 -2.61 -19.84
C GLY A 89 3.02 -2.22 -21.12
N ASN A 90 1.76 -1.82 -21.00
CA ASN A 90 0.90 -1.40 -22.12
C ASN A 90 0.53 0.09 -22.06
N GLY A 91 1.27 0.89 -21.31
CA GLY A 91 0.97 2.30 -21.08
C GLY A 91 -0.10 2.55 -20.02
N GLN A 92 -0.60 1.53 -19.36
CA GLN A 92 -1.63 1.63 -18.31
C GLN A 92 -1.06 1.47 -16.92
N TYR A 93 -1.55 2.26 -15.98
CA TYR A 93 -1.26 2.14 -14.55
C TYR A 93 -2.38 1.42 -13.79
N ARG A 94 -3.62 1.52 -14.27
CA ARG A 94 -4.82 1.03 -13.61
C ARG A 94 -5.03 1.66 -12.23
N PRO A 95 -5.22 2.99 -12.16
CA PRO A 95 -5.30 3.72 -10.89
C PRO A 95 -6.45 3.24 -10.00
N ASN A 96 -7.57 2.84 -10.59
CA ASN A 96 -8.74 2.32 -9.89
C ASN A 96 -8.72 0.79 -9.72
N GLY A 97 -7.65 0.14 -10.18
CA GLY A 97 -7.46 -1.30 -10.00
C GLY A 97 -7.24 -1.66 -8.54
N LYS A 98 -7.59 -2.90 -8.20
CA LYS A 98 -7.41 -3.44 -6.86
C LYS A 98 -5.92 -3.49 -6.52
N LEU A 99 -5.60 -3.05 -5.33
CA LEU A 99 -4.24 -3.11 -4.78
C LEU A 99 -4.10 -4.43 -4.01
N THR A 100 -3.19 -5.29 -4.45
CA THR A 100 -2.95 -6.57 -3.77
C THR A 100 -1.96 -6.42 -2.62
N ARG A 101 -1.97 -7.38 -1.71
CA ARG A 101 -1.08 -7.39 -0.56
C ARG A 101 0.39 -7.40 -0.98
N GLU A 102 0.78 -8.21 -1.98
CA GLU A 102 2.17 -8.21 -2.48
C GLU A 102 2.56 -6.91 -3.19
N GLN A 103 1.61 -6.25 -3.86
CA GLN A 103 1.85 -4.94 -4.48
C GLN A 103 2.15 -3.88 -3.43
N ILE A 104 1.41 -3.86 -2.31
CA ILE A 104 1.69 -2.96 -1.19
C ILE A 104 3.12 -3.17 -0.71
N ILE A 105 3.51 -4.39 -0.47
CA ILE A 105 4.84 -4.74 0.04
C ILE A 105 5.95 -4.29 -0.91
N VAL A 106 5.80 -4.53 -2.20
CA VAL A 106 6.78 -4.10 -3.21
C VAL A 106 6.93 -2.57 -3.22
N ILE A 107 5.81 -1.85 -3.18
CA ILE A 107 5.83 -0.38 -3.19
C ILE A 107 6.49 0.16 -1.91
N LEU A 108 6.19 -0.41 -0.75
CA LEU A 108 6.81 0.00 0.51
C LEU A 108 8.31 -0.34 0.55
N TYR A 109 8.71 -1.47 0.00
CA TYR A 109 10.11 -1.86 -0.14
C TYR A 109 10.89 -0.84 -0.98
N ARG A 110 10.34 -0.47 -2.13
CA ARG A 110 10.93 0.56 -3.00
C ARG A 110 10.96 1.93 -2.33
N TYR A 111 9.89 2.29 -1.63
CA TYR A 111 9.82 3.55 -0.91
C TYR A 111 10.84 3.61 0.22
N ALA A 112 11.04 2.52 0.97
CA ALA A 112 12.08 2.43 1.99
C ALA A 112 13.47 2.66 1.39
N GLY A 113 13.77 2.05 0.26
CA GLY A 113 15.02 2.29 -0.47
C GLY A 113 15.16 3.73 -0.94
N TYR A 114 14.09 4.32 -1.45
CA TYR A 114 14.04 5.74 -1.83
C TYR A 114 14.37 6.66 -0.65
N LYS A 115 13.91 6.31 0.55
CA LYS A 115 14.20 7.04 1.80
C LYS A 115 15.57 6.66 2.38
N MET A 116 16.35 5.85 1.68
CA MET A 116 17.68 5.40 2.11
C MET A 116 17.67 4.60 3.41
N ALA A 117 16.57 3.95 3.73
CA ALA A 117 16.50 3.02 4.84
C ALA A 117 17.24 1.71 4.51
N ASP A 118 17.68 1.01 5.55
CA ASP A 118 18.27 -0.32 5.38
C ASP A 118 17.16 -1.32 4.98
N THR A 119 17.26 -1.86 3.78
CA THR A 119 16.32 -2.85 3.24
C THR A 119 16.97 -4.22 3.04
N THR A 120 18.05 -4.51 3.77
CA THR A 120 18.82 -5.75 3.59
C THR A 120 18.29 -6.96 4.37
N ALA A 121 17.44 -6.73 5.37
CA ALA A 121 16.86 -7.80 6.18
C ALA A 121 16.05 -8.78 5.31
N ARG A 122 16.20 -10.07 5.57
CA ARG A 122 15.49 -11.13 4.85
C ARG A 122 15.06 -12.21 5.82
N ALA A 123 13.83 -12.69 5.64
CA ALA A 123 13.32 -13.86 6.34
C ALA A 123 12.91 -14.93 5.32
N GLU A 124 13.03 -16.18 5.70
CA GLU A 124 12.53 -17.28 4.87
C GLU A 124 11.00 -17.29 4.87
N LEU A 125 10.40 -17.58 3.73
CA LEU A 125 8.93 -17.62 3.57
C LEU A 125 8.35 -19.03 3.77
N LYS A 126 9.18 -20.04 3.98
CA LYS A 126 8.75 -21.44 4.07
C LYS A 126 7.76 -21.75 5.19
N GLY A 127 7.68 -20.88 6.22
CA GLY A 127 6.71 -21.02 7.31
C GLY A 127 5.29 -20.68 6.92
N PHE A 128 5.09 -20.09 5.73
CA PHE A 128 3.76 -19.76 5.22
C PHE A 128 3.29 -20.81 4.23
N ALA A 129 2.04 -21.26 4.40
CA ALA A 129 1.49 -22.38 3.61
C ALA A 129 1.43 -22.05 2.10
N ASP A 130 1.30 -20.79 1.75
CA ASP A 130 1.19 -20.31 0.37
C ASP A 130 2.45 -19.58 -0.13
N ALA A 131 3.59 -19.82 0.47
CA ALA A 131 4.85 -19.15 0.08
C ALA A 131 5.14 -19.26 -1.42
N GLY A 132 4.82 -20.42 -2.04
CA GLY A 132 5.02 -20.64 -3.47
C GLY A 132 4.11 -19.80 -4.38
N ARG A 133 3.13 -19.11 -3.85
CA ARG A 133 2.23 -18.22 -4.60
C ARG A 133 2.76 -16.79 -4.71
N VAL A 134 3.79 -16.44 -3.97
CA VAL A 134 4.40 -15.10 -4.08
C VAL A 134 4.98 -14.94 -5.48
N SER A 135 4.60 -13.87 -6.17
CA SER A 135 5.11 -13.58 -7.49
C SER A 135 6.63 -13.38 -7.46
N SER A 136 7.34 -13.82 -8.49
CA SER A 136 8.80 -13.72 -8.53
C SER A 136 9.32 -12.29 -8.34
N TRP A 137 8.59 -11.29 -8.88
CA TRP A 137 8.93 -9.89 -8.74
C TRP A 137 8.68 -9.33 -7.33
N ALA A 138 7.95 -10.06 -6.49
CA ALA A 138 7.60 -9.65 -5.12
C ALA A 138 8.36 -10.45 -4.04
N GLU A 139 9.11 -11.48 -4.40
CA GLU A 139 9.70 -12.41 -3.43
C GLU A 139 10.69 -11.70 -2.49
N GLU A 140 11.60 -10.92 -3.02
CA GLU A 140 12.60 -10.21 -2.22
C GLU A 140 11.95 -9.20 -1.27
N ALA A 141 10.98 -8.43 -1.76
CA ALA A 141 10.24 -7.48 -0.95
C ALA A 141 9.43 -8.19 0.15
N MET A 142 8.85 -9.35 -0.15
CA MET A 142 8.10 -10.14 0.83
C MET A 142 9.01 -10.68 1.93
N GLN A 143 10.19 -11.19 1.59
CA GLN A 143 11.20 -11.62 2.57
C GLN A 143 11.60 -10.46 3.49
N TRP A 144 11.82 -9.29 2.93
CA TRP A 144 12.10 -8.08 3.71
C TRP A 144 10.92 -7.72 4.63
N ALA A 145 9.71 -7.72 4.12
CA ALA A 145 8.51 -7.34 4.89
C ALA A 145 8.26 -8.29 6.07
N VAL A 146 8.48 -9.59 5.88
CA VAL A 146 8.38 -10.57 6.96
C VAL A 146 9.47 -10.34 7.99
N ALA A 147 10.72 -10.11 7.56
CA ALA A 147 11.84 -9.83 8.46
C ALA A 147 11.60 -8.57 9.30
N GLU A 148 11.02 -7.54 8.72
CA GLU A 148 10.72 -6.26 9.39
C GLU A 148 9.41 -6.27 10.20
N GLY A 149 8.66 -7.36 10.17
CA GLY A 149 7.39 -7.47 10.89
C GLY A 149 6.23 -6.73 10.23
N LEU A 150 6.38 -6.27 8.98
CA LEU A 150 5.31 -5.63 8.22
C LEU A 150 4.28 -6.64 7.75
N MET A 151 4.72 -7.85 7.43
CA MET A 151 3.88 -8.94 6.99
C MET A 151 3.94 -10.07 8.02
N THR A 152 2.82 -10.30 8.70
CA THR A 152 2.71 -11.35 9.72
C THR A 152 1.86 -12.53 9.27
N GLY A 153 1.18 -12.39 8.16
CA GLY A 153 0.30 -13.42 7.59
C GLY A 153 -1.12 -13.39 8.16
N ILE A 154 -1.96 -14.19 7.54
CA ILE A 154 -3.36 -14.39 7.91
C ILE A 154 -3.54 -15.83 8.38
N ALA A 155 -4.12 -16.02 9.57
CA ALA A 155 -4.40 -17.35 10.09
C ALA A 155 -5.41 -18.09 9.19
N ASN A 156 -5.11 -19.36 8.90
CA ASN A 156 -5.97 -20.25 8.16
C ASN A 156 -5.92 -21.64 8.83
N GLY A 157 -6.79 -21.87 9.79
CA GLY A 157 -6.68 -23.04 10.67
C GLY A 157 -5.36 -23.00 11.46
N ASP A 158 -4.59 -24.06 11.38
CA ASP A 158 -3.27 -24.18 12.03
C ASP A 158 -2.12 -23.60 11.22
N SER A 159 -2.40 -23.04 10.05
CA SER A 159 -1.40 -22.46 9.16
C SER A 159 -1.52 -20.94 9.05
N LEU A 160 -0.45 -20.32 8.53
CA LEU A 160 -0.41 -18.90 8.19
C LEU A 160 -0.26 -18.75 6.68
N ASN A 161 -0.99 -17.81 6.11
CA ASN A 161 -0.92 -17.47 4.69
C ASN A 161 -0.47 -16.04 4.49
N LEU A 162 0.36 -15.82 3.49
CA LEU A 162 0.74 -14.47 3.03
C LEU A 162 -0.40 -13.82 2.23
N ALA A 163 -1.18 -14.62 1.54
CA ALA A 163 -2.25 -14.19 0.64
C ALA A 163 -1.79 -13.07 -0.32
N PRO A 164 -0.72 -13.33 -1.12
CA PRO A 164 -0.04 -12.26 -1.87
C PRO A 164 -0.93 -11.59 -2.91
N GLN A 165 -1.81 -12.34 -3.60
CA GLN A 165 -2.68 -11.77 -4.63
C GLN A 165 -4.03 -11.32 -4.10
N LYS A 166 -4.30 -11.44 -2.80
CA LYS A 166 -5.54 -10.97 -2.21
C LYS A 166 -5.61 -9.44 -2.28
N ALA A 167 -6.75 -8.93 -2.76
CA ALA A 167 -7.01 -7.49 -2.74
C ALA A 167 -7.07 -6.98 -1.29
N ALA A 168 -6.36 -5.92 -1.00
CA ALA A 168 -6.36 -5.30 0.32
C ALA A 168 -7.58 -4.40 0.49
N THR A 169 -8.08 -4.33 1.73
CA THR A 169 -9.06 -3.33 2.11
C THR A 169 -8.38 -2.00 2.46
N ARG A 170 -9.16 -0.93 2.52
CA ARG A 170 -8.68 0.38 2.97
C ARG A 170 -8.10 0.29 4.39
N ALA A 171 -8.75 -0.49 5.28
CA ALA A 171 -8.27 -0.73 6.64
C ALA A 171 -6.93 -1.49 6.65
N GLU A 172 -6.78 -2.51 5.81
CA GLU A 172 -5.51 -3.25 5.69
C GLU A 172 -4.38 -2.35 5.18
N LEU A 173 -4.65 -1.52 4.17
CA LEU A 173 -3.67 -0.54 3.67
C LEU A 173 -3.22 0.41 4.78
N ALA A 174 -4.17 0.95 5.55
CA ALA A 174 -3.87 1.82 6.69
C ALA A 174 -2.97 1.11 7.72
N ALA A 175 -3.26 -0.16 8.01
CA ALA A 175 -2.48 -0.94 8.98
C ALA A 175 -1.04 -1.20 8.50
N PHE A 176 -0.85 -1.56 7.22
CA PHE A 176 0.49 -1.73 6.64
C PHE A 176 1.29 -0.44 6.73
N LEU A 177 0.68 0.68 6.36
CA LEU A 177 1.35 1.98 6.38
C LEU A 177 1.68 2.44 7.79
N MET A 178 0.78 2.27 8.74
CA MET A 178 1.07 2.61 10.14
C MET A 178 2.26 1.81 10.68
N ARG A 179 2.28 0.49 10.48
CA ARG A 179 3.41 -0.36 10.90
C ARG A 179 4.71 0.09 10.23
N PHE A 180 4.66 0.40 8.94
CA PHE A 180 5.82 0.88 8.20
C PHE A 180 6.36 2.19 8.77
N LEU A 181 5.47 3.14 9.10
CA LEU A 181 5.86 4.47 9.58
C LEU A 181 6.31 4.47 11.05
N GLU A 182 5.98 3.45 11.82
CA GLU A 182 6.41 3.29 13.22
C GLU A 182 7.82 2.67 13.36
N GLN A 183 8.45 2.26 12.28
CA GLN A 183 9.79 1.66 12.30
C GLN A 183 10.92 2.66 12.49
#